data_47afdb1248cc8e36cc6d9f803b15e7d6
#
_entry.id   47afdb1248cc8e36cc6d9f803b15e7d6
#
_cell.length_a   1.000
_cell.length_b   1.000
_cell.length_c   1.000
_cell.angle_alpha   90.00
_cell.angle_beta   90.00
_cell.angle_gamma   90.00
#
_symmetry.space_group_name_H-M   'P 1'
#
loop_
_entity.id
_entity.type
_entity.pdbx_description
1 polymer ?
#
loop_
_entity_poly.entity_id
_entity_poly.type
_entity_poly.pdbx_seq_one_letter_code
_entity_poly.pdbx_strand_id
1 'polypeptide(L)'
;GGVPLNRPIECAPAVIVMSDLAALARQHRLIADIADRGLTPLVIVGPSTDMARLTGHVHNDAHPLSRIAAVRQLPDAAIDSVLAAVQDWITAFDVRGVICSGEVFVDAAAVLAEALGLPSPGTWAARVCRDKVMQRVVLRDHGPSWRAFAPHERDTVASDAYPCVIKPAGRMFSSGVFRVGDDAELRAALAAYEPDETILVEELVTGPEFSVEALVHRGELLWSGITAKITNEDSSPYFTEIGHTCPARLPAPQADTLVAANAAVLKTLRFDSGITHAEFRLQDGRPVLMEIAARLPGDAITMLWHLATGQPIEPAIVDLALDVRPEYPAPTRRAVQRFVPHHPGRLTDVRYAGEPVSWIADDGYWPTVVATDPQAPARCASVMVGLRRGSALGALHDSNGRSACVVVDL
;
A
#
# COMPACT_ATOMS: atom_id res chain seq x y z
N GLY A 1 11.11 -60.04 -5.81
CA GLY A 1 11.72 -58.72 -6.04
C GLY A 1 10.64 -57.69 -6.27
N GLY A 2 10.20 -57.00 -5.23
CA GLY A 2 9.24 -55.91 -5.35
C GLY A 2 9.97 -54.68 -5.88
N VAL A 3 9.46 -54.10 -6.97
CA VAL A 3 9.87 -52.82 -7.49
C VAL A 3 9.47 -51.76 -6.45
N PRO A 4 10.37 -50.90 -5.95
CA PRO A 4 9.98 -49.82 -5.06
C PRO A 4 9.07 -48.87 -5.84
N LEU A 5 7.83 -48.72 -5.38
CA LEU A 5 6.95 -47.66 -5.82
C LEU A 5 7.68 -46.34 -5.57
N ASN A 6 7.96 -45.58 -6.64
CA ASN A 6 8.44 -44.21 -6.55
C ASN A 6 7.53 -43.46 -5.59
N ARG A 7 8.04 -43.10 -4.40
CA ARG A 7 7.42 -42.05 -3.60
C ARG A 7 7.41 -40.79 -4.47
N PRO A 8 6.28 -40.11 -4.60
CA PRO A 8 6.29 -38.83 -5.29
C PRO A 8 7.35 -37.96 -4.61
N ILE A 9 8.21 -37.33 -5.41
CA ILE A 9 9.15 -36.31 -4.92
C ILE A 9 8.27 -35.26 -4.28
N GLU A 10 8.33 -35.11 -2.97
CA GLU A 10 7.61 -34.05 -2.27
C GLU A 10 8.15 -32.70 -2.77
N CYS A 11 7.32 -31.95 -3.51
CA CYS A 11 7.66 -30.59 -3.92
C CYS A 11 7.81 -29.71 -2.68
N ALA A 12 8.85 -28.88 -2.64
CA ALA A 12 9.05 -27.93 -1.55
C ALA A 12 7.88 -26.94 -1.48
N PRO A 13 7.36 -26.67 -0.28
CA PRO A 13 6.29 -25.69 -0.12
C PRO A 13 6.79 -24.26 -0.37
N ALA A 14 6.00 -23.47 -1.08
CA ALA A 14 6.38 -22.13 -1.50
C ALA A 14 5.24 -21.14 -1.37
N VAL A 15 5.60 -19.86 -1.29
CA VAL A 15 4.69 -18.72 -1.39
C VAL A 15 5.21 -17.79 -2.49
N ILE A 16 4.32 -17.41 -3.41
CA ILE A 16 4.62 -16.44 -4.46
C ILE A 16 4.26 -15.04 -3.95
N VAL A 17 5.23 -14.14 -3.99
CA VAL A 17 5.05 -12.72 -3.62
C VAL A 17 5.20 -11.86 -4.86
N MET A 18 4.16 -11.12 -5.21
CA MET A 18 4.17 -10.16 -6.30
C MET A 18 4.29 -8.76 -5.73
N SER A 19 5.35 -8.05 -6.08
CA SER A 19 5.73 -6.82 -5.41
C SER A 19 6.51 -5.88 -6.33
N ASP A 20 7.00 -4.82 -5.75
CA ASP A 20 8.04 -3.95 -6.29
C ASP A 20 9.16 -3.79 -5.26
N LEU A 21 10.28 -3.20 -5.69
CA LEU A 21 11.45 -3.09 -4.81
C LEU A 21 11.17 -2.23 -3.57
N ALA A 22 10.39 -1.16 -3.71
CA ALA A 22 10.04 -0.28 -2.59
C ALA A 22 9.17 -1.01 -1.56
N ALA A 23 8.17 -1.76 -1.99
CA ALA A 23 7.31 -2.54 -1.11
C ALA A 23 8.06 -3.70 -0.46
N LEU A 24 8.93 -4.40 -1.18
CA LEU A 24 9.80 -5.44 -0.62
C LEU A 24 10.72 -4.87 0.47
N ALA A 25 11.31 -3.71 0.23
CA ALA A 25 12.18 -3.04 1.19
C ALA A 25 11.43 -2.61 2.45
N ARG A 26 10.22 -2.09 2.30
CA ARG A 26 9.35 -1.65 3.41
C ARG A 26 8.86 -2.83 4.23
N GLN A 27 8.38 -3.87 3.59
CA GLN A 27 7.79 -5.05 4.23
C GLN A 27 8.69 -6.29 4.11
N HIS A 28 9.98 -6.12 4.31
CA HIS A 28 10.93 -7.24 4.27
C HIS A 28 10.59 -8.37 5.27
N ARG A 29 9.81 -8.06 6.32
CA ARG A 29 9.30 -9.07 7.25
C ARG A 29 8.40 -10.12 6.60
N LEU A 30 7.72 -9.80 5.49
CA LEU A 30 6.96 -10.80 4.74
C LEU A 30 7.86 -11.94 4.27
N ILE A 31 9.00 -11.58 3.67
CA ILE A 31 9.97 -12.57 3.19
C ILE A 31 10.56 -13.38 4.35
N ALA A 32 10.95 -12.69 5.42
CA ALA A 32 11.51 -13.35 6.61
C ALA A 32 10.51 -14.32 7.25
N ASP A 33 9.26 -13.92 7.42
CA ASP A 33 8.22 -14.76 8.02
C ASP A 33 7.89 -15.99 7.17
N ILE A 34 7.77 -15.80 5.86
CA ILE A 34 7.59 -16.94 4.93
C ILE A 34 8.72 -17.97 5.10
N ALA A 35 9.97 -17.49 5.06
CA ALA A 35 11.13 -18.34 5.16
C ALA A 35 11.24 -19.01 6.55
N ASP A 36 10.95 -18.29 7.62
CA ASP A 36 10.98 -18.81 9.01
C ASP A 36 9.92 -19.90 9.25
N ARG A 37 8.85 -19.93 8.46
CA ARG A 37 7.85 -21.01 8.47
C ARG A 37 8.26 -22.24 7.66
N GLY A 38 9.46 -22.25 7.09
CA GLY A 38 9.92 -23.34 6.22
C GLY A 38 9.34 -23.29 4.80
N LEU A 39 8.76 -22.16 4.40
CA LEU A 39 8.23 -21.94 3.06
C LEU A 39 9.25 -21.23 2.19
N THR A 40 9.27 -21.53 0.89
CA THR A 40 10.19 -20.94 -0.07
C THR A 40 9.62 -19.64 -0.64
N PRO A 41 10.25 -18.48 -0.41
CA PRO A 41 9.78 -17.21 -0.99
C PRO A 41 10.18 -17.10 -2.47
N LEU A 42 9.19 -17.04 -3.36
CA LEU A 42 9.34 -16.82 -4.79
C LEU A 42 8.76 -15.45 -5.14
N VAL A 43 9.55 -14.59 -5.76
CA VAL A 43 9.17 -13.18 -5.96
C VAL A 43 9.02 -12.84 -7.44
N ILE A 44 7.97 -12.10 -7.76
CA ILE A 44 7.72 -11.47 -9.06
C ILE A 44 7.75 -9.97 -8.88
N VAL A 45 8.46 -9.28 -9.77
CA VAL A 45 8.54 -7.82 -9.82
C VAL A 45 8.28 -7.30 -11.24
N GLY A 46 7.89 -6.02 -11.33
CA GLY A 46 7.57 -5.36 -12.59
C GLY A 46 8.77 -4.77 -13.32
N PRO A 47 8.54 -4.19 -14.50
CA PRO A 47 9.59 -3.73 -15.42
C PRO A 47 10.43 -2.56 -14.89
N SER A 48 9.87 -1.75 -13.98
CA SER A 48 10.58 -0.60 -13.38
C SER A 48 11.54 -0.98 -12.25
N THR A 49 11.60 -2.24 -11.86
CA THR A 49 12.48 -2.71 -10.79
C THR A 49 13.95 -2.70 -11.22
N ASP A 50 14.81 -2.09 -10.41
CA ASP A 50 16.25 -2.18 -10.56
C ASP A 50 16.72 -3.59 -10.18
N MET A 51 16.85 -4.45 -11.19
CA MET A 51 17.22 -5.87 -10.98
C MET A 51 18.65 -6.05 -10.51
N ALA A 52 19.57 -5.19 -10.91
CA ALA A 52 20.95 -5.26 -10.43
C ALA A 52 20.99 -5.02 -8.92
N ARG A 53 20.23 -4.03 -8.45
CA ARG A 53 20.11 -3.72 -7.03
C ARG A 53 19.42 -4.84 -6.26
N LEU A 54 18.29 -5.33 -6.73
CA LEU A 54 17.55 -6.43 -6.07
C LEU A 54 18.41 -7.70 -6.02
N THR A 55 19.06 -8.07 -7.10
CA THR A 55 19.96 -9.23 -7.15
C THR A 55 21.13 -9.07 -6.16
N GLY A 56 21.70 -7.87 -6.05
CA GLY A 56 22.71 -7.56 -5.05
C GLY A 56 22.23 -7.77 -3.62
N HIS A 57 21.00 -7.38 -3.32
CA HIS A 57 20.39 -7.61 -2.00
C HIS A 57 20.16 -9.10 -1.72
N VAL A 58 19.64 -9.84 -2.69
CA VAL A 58 19.41 -11.29 -2.54
C VAL A 58 20.69 -12.06 -2.31
N HIS A 59 21.79 -11.65 -2.91
CA HIS A 59 23.11 -12.29 -2.74
C HIS A 59 23.93 -11.75 -1.55
N ASN A 60 23.39 -10.82 -0.79
CA ASN A 60 24.03 -10.30 0.42
C ASN A 60 23.37 -10.90 1.66
N ASP A 61 24.04 -11.85 2.29
CA ASP A 61 23.52 -12.58 3.47
C ASP A 61 23.13 -11.67 4.64
N ALA A 62 23.70 -10.46 4.72
CA ALA A 62 23.38 -9.46 5.74
C ALA A 62 22.10 -8.67 5.40
N HIS A 63 21.60 -8.74 4.16
CA HIS A 63 20.43 -8.00 3.74
C HIS A 63 19.14 -8.78 4.07
N PRO A 64 18.08 -8.12 4.57
CA PRO A 64 16.81 -8.80 4.88
C PRO A 64 16.17 -9.56 3.73
N LEU A 65 16.42 -9.13 2.48
CA LEU A 65 15.88 -9.79 1.28
C LEU A 65 16.70 -10.98 0.80
N SER A 66 17.80 -11.34 1.47
CA SER A 66 18.64 -12.50 1.11
C SER A 66 17.92 -13.86 1.21
N ARG A 67 16.78 -13.90 1.95
CA ARG A 67 15.97 -15.12 2.09
C ARG A 67 15.08 -15.38 0.87
N ILE A 68 15.00 -14.50 -0.11
CA ILE A 68 14.31 -14.72 -1.38
C ILE A 68 15.02 -15.82 -2.14
N ALA A 69 14.28 -16.87 -2.51
CA ALA A 69 14.85 -18.02 -3.22
C ALA A 69 14.99 -17.81 -4.73
N ALA A 70 14.05 -17.08 -5.34
CA ALA A 70 14.09 -16.73 -6.76
C ALA A 70 13.32 -15.45 -7.02
N VAL A 71 13.77 -14.70 -8.01
CA VAL A 71 13.13 -13.46 -8.48
C VAL A 71 12.93 -13.53 -9.98
N ARG A 72 11.76 -13.11 -10.47
CA ARG A 72 11.47 -12.91 -11.89
C ARG A 72 10.96 -11.52 -12.15
N GLN A 73 11.56 -10.84 -13.11
CA GLN A 73 11.09 -9.57 -13.62
C GLN A 73 10.20 -9.80 -14.83
N LEU A 74 9.01 -9.21 -14.81
CA LEU A 74 8.08 -9.25 -15.94
C LEU A 74 8.09 -7.92 -16.71
N PRO A 75 7.85 -7.96 -18.02
CA PRO A 75 7.78 -6.75 -18.86
C PRO A 75 6.52 -5.92 -18.58
N ASP A 76 5.50 -6.52 -18.00
CA ASP A 76 4.24 -5.90 -17.63
C ASP A 76 3.56 -6.69 -16.50
N ALA A 77 2.42 -6.21 -16.02
CA ALA A 77 1.62 -6.85 -14.98
C ALA A 77 0.34 -7.50 -15.53
N ALA A 78 0.26 -7.77 -16.82
CA ALA A 78 -0.89 -8.41 -17.45
C ALA A 78 -1.09 -9.83 -16.87
N ILE A 79 -2.33 -10.24 -16.76
CA ILE A 79 -2.71 -11.52 -16.16
C ILE A 79 -2.04 -12.68 -16.87
N ASP A 80 -2.09 -12.71 -18.20
CA ASP A 80 -1.48 -13.76 -19.02
C ASP A 80 0.04 -13.79 -18.90
N SER A 81 0.70 -12.64 -18.81
CA SER A 81 2.14 -12.55 -18.57
C SER A 81 2.53 -13.15 -17.22
N VAL A 82 1.77 -12.87 -16.17
CA VAL A 82 1.99 -13.42 -14.83
C VAL A 82 1.78 -14.92 -14.82
N LEU A 83 0.68 -15.42 -15.37
CA LEU A 83 0.37 -16.84 -15.41
C LEU A 83 1.42 -17.63 -16.22
N ALA A 84 1.88 -17.09 -17.34
CA ALA A 84 2.94 -17.70 -18.14
C ALA A 84 4.27 -17.75 -17.37
N ALA A 85 4.59 -16.70 -16.62
CA ALA A 85 5.84 -16.58 -15.89
C ALA A 85 5.96 -17.56 -14.69
N VAL A 86 4.84 -18.00 -14.11
CA VAL A 86 4.84 -18.88 -12.93
C VAL A 86 4.59 -20.34 -13.26
N GLN A 87 4.41 -20.67 -14.53
CA GLN A 87 4.02 -22.00 -14.98
C GLN A 87 4.94 -23.12 -14.47
N ASP A 88 6.25 -22.93 -14.54
CA ASP A 88 7.23 -23.89 -14.04
C ASP A 88 7.30 -23.93 -12.51
N TRP A 89 7.06 -22.80 -11.83
CA TRP A 89 6.99 -22.79 -10.36
C TRP A 89 5.80 -23.59 -9.83
N ILE A 90 4.65 -23.52 -10.51
CA ILE A 90 3.45 -24.27 -10.12
C ILE A 90 3.70 -25.78 -10.18
N THR A 91 4.54 -26.24 -11.11
CA THR A 91 4.89 -27.67 -11.22
C THR A 91 6.06 -28.08 -10.34
N ALA A 92 7.02 -27.19 -10.12
CA ALA A 92 8.23 -27.48 -9.34
C ALA A 92 8.04 -27.35 -7.82
N PHE A 93 7.09 -26.54 -7.38
CA PHE A 93 6.82 -26.26 -5.97
C PHE A 93 5.37 -26.60 -5.61
N ASP A 94 5.17 -26.89 -4.32
CA ASP A 94 3.84 -26.89 -3.72
C ASP A 94 3.50 -25.44 -3.30
N VAL A 95 2.85 -24.71 -4.20
CA VAL A 95 2.48 -23.31 -3.95
C VAL A 95 1.30 -23.27 -2.99
N ARG A 96 1.52 -22.77 -1.78
CA ARG A 96 0.54 -22.72 -0.69
C ARG A 96 -0.10 -21.37 -0.47
N GLY A 97 0.45 -20.31 -1.04
CA GLY A 97 -0.08 -18.98 -0.90
C GLY A 97 0.43 -18.04 -1.98
N VAL A 98 -0.35 -16.99 -2.22
CA VAL A 98 -0.02 -15.87 -3.09
C VAL A 98 -0.23 -14.59 -2.30
N ILE A 99 0.81 -13.75 -2.22
CA ILE A 99 0.76 -12.45 -1.54
C ILE A 99 1.06 -11.37 -2.57
N CYS A 100 0.24 -10.31 -2.60
CA CYS A 100 0.48 -9.14 -3.42
C CYS A 100 0.73 -7.92 -2.54
N SER A 101 1.91 -7.33 -2.63
CA SER A 101 2.26 -6.04 -2.03
C SER A 101 2.55 -4.96 -3.06
N GLY A 102 2.62 -5.30 -4.34
CA GLY A 102 2.78 -4.38 -5.45
C GLY A 102 1.44 -4.02 -6.10
N GLU A 103 1.09 -2.73 -6.11
CA GLU A 103 -0.20 -2.24 -6.61
C GLU A 103 -0.56 -2.76 -8.00
N VAL A 104 0.39 -2.78 -8.92
CA VAL A 104 0.15 -3.17 -10.31
C VAL A 104 -0.20 -4.65 -10.50
N PHE A 105 0.09 -5.49 -9.53
CA PHE A 105 -0.15 -6.94 -9.59
C PHE A 105 -1.41 -7.40 -8.86
N VAL A 106 -2.18 -6.50 -8.27
CA VAL A 106 -3.32 -6.86 -7.39
C VAL A 106 -4.32 -7.78 -8.10
N ASP A 107 -4.72 -7.47 -9.31
CA ASP A 107 -5.67 -8.28 -10.08
C ASP A 107 -5.07 -9.60 -10.57
N ALA A 108 -3.85 -9.58 -11.11
CA ALA A 108 -3.17 -10.80 -11.58
C ALA A 108 -2.89 -11.78 -10.43
N ALA A 109 -2.49 -11.28 -9.26
CA ALA A 109 -2.28 -12.09 -8.08
C ALA A 109 -3.57 -12.78 -7.60
N ALA A 110 -4.69 -12.06 -7.62
CA ALA A 110 -5.99 -12.63 -7.26
C ALA A 110 -6.43 -13.73 -8.22
N VAL A 111 -6.22 -13.53 -9.54
CA VAL A 111 -6.53 -14.54 -10.55
C VAL A 111 -5.66 -15.79 -10.36
N LEU A 112 -4.37 -15.62 -10.14
CA LEU A 112 -3.47 -16.76 -9.87
C LEU A 112 -3.90 -17.53 -8.61
N ALA A 113 -4.14 -16.84 -7.52
CA ALA A 113 -4.56 -17.47 -6.26
C ALA A 113 -5.86 -18.26 -6.46
N GLU A 114 -6.85 -17.68 -7.11
CA GLU A 114 -8.12 -18.35 -7.37
C GLU A 114 -7.95 -19.57 -8.30
N ALA A 115 -7.11 -19.46 -9.33
CA ALA A 115 -6.81 -20.59 -10.23
C ALA A 115 -6.13 -21.76 -9.49
N LEU A 116 -5.39 -21.48 -8.44
CA LEU A 116 -4.74 -22.49 -7.60
C LEU A 116 -5.60 -22.94 -6.41
N GLY A 117 -6.81 -22.42 -6.26
CA GLY A 117 -7.68 -22.71 -5.12
C GLY A 117 -7.17 -22.12 -3.80
N LEU A 118 -6.40 -21.03 -3.85
CA LEU A 118 -5.79 -20.39 -2.69
C LEU A 118 -6.56 -19.12 -2.28
N PRO A 119 -6.44 -18.67 -1.02
CA PRO A 119 -7.05 -17.43 -0.56
C PRO A 119 -6.63 -16.21 -1.37
N SER A 120 -7.57 -15.32 -1.60
CA SER A 120 -7.37 -14.03 -2.27
C SER A 120 -8.44 -13.03 -1.85
N PRO A 121 -8.31 -11.74 -2.22
CA PRO A 121 -9.41 -10.79 -2.06
C PRO A 121 -10.69 -11.17 -2.80
N GLY A 122 -10.60 -12.04 -3.78
CA GLY A 122 -11.59 -12.28 -4.82
C GLY A 122 -11.23 -11.50 -6.10
N THR A 123 -11.37 -12.11 -7.27
CA THR A 123 -10.97 -11.47 -8.54
C THR A 123 -11.78 -10.19 -8.83
N TRP A 124 -13.05 -10.17 -8.48
CA TRP A 124 -13.88 -8.97 -8.59
C TRP A 124 -13.41 -7.85 -7.69
N ALA A 125 -13.24 -8.11 -6.39
CA ALA A 125 -12.77 -7.11 -5.42
C ALA A 125 -11.39 -6.56 -5.80
N ALA A 126 -10.47 -7.42 -6.19
CA ALA A 126 -9.14 -7.02 -6.64
C ALA A 126 -9.20 -6.10 -7.87
N ARG A 127 -10.04 -6.44 -8.86
CA ARG A 127 -10.23 -5.63 -10.06
C ARG A 127 -10.76 -4.24 -9.72
N VAL A 128 -11.80 -4.14 -8.90
CA VAL A 128 -12.37 -2.87 -8.47
C VAL A 128 -11.35 -2.03 -7.70
N CYS A 129 -10.60 -2.64 -6.79
CA CYS A 129 -9.58 -1.93 -6.01
C CYS A 129 -8.42 -1.41 -6.88
N ARG A 130 -8.22 -1.96 -8.07
CA ARG A 130 -7.15 -1.55 -8.99
C ARG A 130 -7.56 -0.41 -9.94
N ASP A 131 -8.84 -0.12 -10.07
CA ASP A 131 -9.36 0.83 -11.06
C ASP A 131 -10.23 1.90 -10.39
N LYS A 132 -9.77 3.16 -10.43
CA LYS A 132 -10.47 4.27 -9.77
C LYS A 132 -11.85 4.54 -10.35
N VAL A 133 -12.05 4.33 -11.66
CA VAL A 133 -13.37 4.52 -12.28
C VAL A 133 -14.32 3.41 -11.83
N MET A 134 -13.87 2.16 -11.82
CA MET A 134 -14.67 1.05 -11.29
C MET A 134 -15.05 1.27 -9.83
N GLN A 135 -14.14 1.78 -9.01
CA GLN A 135 -14.46 2.12 -7.61
C GLN A 135 -15.62 3.12 -7.54
N ARG A 136 -15.62 4.15 -8.37
CA ARG A 136 -16.70 5.14 -8.39
C ARG A 136 -18.04 4.54 -8.81
N VAL A 137 -18.04 3.68 -9.81
CA VAL A 137 -19.26 2.98 -10.26
C VAL A 137 -19.77 1.98 -9.22
N VAL A 138 -18.91 1.08 -8.78
CA VAL A 138 -19.27 -0.04 -7.89
C VAL A 138 -19.59 0.45 -6.48
N LEU A 139 -18.83 1.43 -5.99
CA LEU A 139 -18.93 1.98 -4.64
C LEU A 139 -19.60 3.37 -4.61
N ARG A 140 -20.47 3.65 -5.59
CA ARG A 140 -21.11 4.97 -5.76
C ARG A 140 -21.88 5.46 -4.54
N ASP A 141 -22.41 4.54 -3.75
CA ASP A 141 -23.17 4.88 -2.53
C ASP A 141 -22.24 5.25 -1.36
N HIS A 142 -20.94 5.09 -1.52
CA HIS A 142 -19.93 5.34 -0.47
C HIS A 142 -18.98 6.50 -0.80
N GLY A 143 -18.86 6.86 -2.08
CA GLY A 143 -17.89 7.84 -2.55
C GLY A 143 -18.47 9.22 -2.87
N PRO A 144 -17.64 10.13 -3.40
CA PRO A 144 -18.07 11.45 -3.84
C PRO A 144 -18.87 11.38 -5.13
N SER A 145 -19.55 12.47 -5.49
CA SER A 145 -20.05 12.64 -6.85
C SER A 145 -18.88 12.80 -7.83
N TRP A 146 -19.02 12.28 -9.04
CA TRP A 146 -17.92 12.13 -9.98
C TRP A 146 -18.37 12.13 -11.42
N ARG A 147 -17.45 12.50 -12.33
CA ARG A 147 -17.54 12.29 -13.77
C ARG A 147 -16.20 11.76 -14.28
N ALA A 148 -16.24 10.83 -15.21
CA ALA A 148 -15.06 10.31 -15.89
C ALA A 148 -15.07 10.72 -17.36
N PHE A 149 -13.89 11.02 -17.90
CA PHE A 149 -13.69 11.42 -19.29
C PHE A 149 -12.61 10.53 -19.90
N ALA A 150 -12.99 9.75 -20.89
CA ALA A 150 -12.04 8.93 -21.66
C ALA A 150 -11.06 9.84 -22.43
N PRO A 151 -9.92 9.31 -22.90
CA PRO A 151 -8.92 10.11 -23.62
C PRO A 151 -9.49 10.88 -24.82
N HIS A 152 -10.43 10.30 -25.57
CA HIS A 152 -11.07 10.95 -26.72
C HIS A 152 -12.06 12.06 -26.32
N GLU A 153 -12.44 12.15 -25.05
CA GLU A 153 -13.34 13.17 -24.51
C GLU A 153 -12.59 14.33 -23.83
N ARG A 154 -11.26 14.35 -23.94
CA ARG A 154 -10.40 15.31 -23.21
C ARG A 154 -10.81 16.76 -23.39
N ASP A 155 -11.23 17.15 -24.58
CA ASP A 155 -11.64 18.53 -24.88
C ASP A 155 -12.98 18.92 -24.20
N THR A 156 -13.72 17.93 -23.72
CA THR A 156 -15.02 18.12 -23.08
C THR A 156 -14.94 18.05 -21.55
N VAL A 157 -13.76 17.87 -20.98
CA VAL A 157 -13.58 17.80 -19.51
C VAL A 157 -14.10 19.08 -18.90
N ALA A 158 -15.02 18.96 -17.97
CA ALA A 158 -15.69 20.07 -17.28
C ALA A 158 -16.16 19.64 -15.90
N SER A 159 -16.45 20.63 -15.05
CA SER A 159 -17.10 20.43 -13.77
C SER A 159 -18.39 21.23 -13.68
N ASP A 160 -19.41 20.65 -13.03
CA ASP A 160 -20.67 21.33 -12.77
C ASP A 160 -20.59 22.25 -11.55
N ALA A 161 -19.56 22.06 -10.70
CA ALA A 161 -19.37 22.84 -9.49
C ALA A 161 -17.89 23.04 -9.18
N TYR A 162 -17.56 24.21 -8.68
CA TYR A 162 -16.22 24.56 -8.20
C TYR A 162 -16.27 25.01 -6.73
N PRO A 163 -15.21 24.79 -5.91
CA PRO A 163 -14.02 24.04 -6.29
C PRO A 163 -14.30 22.53 -6.47
N CYS A 164 -13.48 21.89 -7.26
CA CYS A 164 -13.54 20.45 -7.48
C CYS A 164 -12.13 19.83 -7.47
N VAL A 165 -12.05 18.52 -7.56
CA VAL A 165 -10.79 17.78 -7.67
C VAL A 165 -10.73 17.15 -9.05
N ILE A 166 -9.57 17.29 -9.71
CA ILE A 166 -9.25 16.61 -10.96
C ILE A 166 -8.10 15.66 -10.74
N LYS A 167 -8.18 14.47 -11.31
CA LYS A 167 -7.12 13.45 -11.17
C LYS A 167 -7.12 12.47 -12.33
N PRO A 168 -5.94 11.90 -12.67
CA PRO A 168 -5.86 10.81 -13.62
C PRO A 168 -6.31 9.50 -12.95
N ALA A 169 -7.05 8.68 -13.68
CA ALA A 169 -7.62 7.46 -13.13
C ALA A 169 -6.58 6.36 -12.83
N GLY A 170 -5.44 6.37 -13.51
CA GLY A 170 -4.46 5.28 -13.47
C GLY A 170 -3.20 5.53 -12.64
N ARG A 171 -3.00 6.72 -12.09
CA ARG A 171 -1.79 7.04 -11.33
C ARG A 171 -1.92 6.69 -9.84
N MET A 172 -0.76 6.51 -9.19
CA MET A 172 -0.62 6.23 -7.76
C MET A 172 0.10 7.37 -7.05
N PHE A 173 0.23 7.28 -5.72
CA PHE A 173 1.00 8.19 -4.86
C PHE A 173 0.54 9.65 -4.91
N SER A 174 -0.75 9.89 -5.06
CA SER A 174 -1.33 11.24 -5.21
C SER A 174 -0.80 12.03 -6.41
N SER A 175 -0.20 11.34 -7.38
CA SER A 175 0.34 11.97 -8.59
C SER A 175 -0.78 12.55 -9.46
N GLY A 176 -0.65 13.82 -9.81
CA GLY A 176 -1.59 14.51 -10.68
C GLY A 176 -2.94 14.85 -10.05
N VAL A 177 -3.08 14.80 -8.73
CA VAL A 177 -4.31 15.17 -8.02
C VAL A 177 -4.27 16.67 -7.69
N PHE A 178 -5.23 17.42 -8.22
CA PHE A 178 -5.31 18.87 -8.03
C PHE A 178 -6.69 19.33 -7.55
N ARG A 179 -6.70 20.24 -6.59
CA ARG A 179 -7.87 21.05 -6.33
C ARG A 179 -7.88 22.22 -7.32
N VAL A 180 -9.00 22.41 -8.01
CA VAL A 180 -9.19 23.51 -8.97
C VAL A 180 -10.39 24.36 -8.58
N GLY A 181 -10.23 25.68 -8.66
CA GLY A 181 -11.22 26.63 -8.21
C GLY A 181 -12.12 27.17 -9.30
N ASP A 182 -11.74 27.01 -10.57
CA ASP A 182 -12.49 27.46 -11.73
C ASP A 182 -12.11 26.70 -13.01
N ASP A 183 -12.78 27.03 -14.10
CA ASP A 183 -12.53 26.37 -15.39
C ASP A 183 -11.12 26.64 -15.94
N ALA A 184 -10.56 27.82 -15.69
CA ALA A 184 -9.20 28.16 -16.14
C ALA A 184 -8.15 27.29 -15.43
N GLU A 185 -8.28 27.09 -14.12
CA GLU A 185 -7.41 26.20 -13.35
C GLU A 185 -7.58 24.74 -13.78
N LEU A 186 -8.82 24.32 -14.08
CA LEU A 186 -9.08 22.97 -14.60
C LEU A 186 -8.37 22.74 -15.93
N ARG A 187 -8.47 23.69 -16.87
CA ARG A 187 -7.77 23.63 -18.16
C ARG A 187 -6.25 23.58 -17.99
N ALA A 188 -5.71 24.39 -17.09
CA ALA A 188 -4.28 24.38 -16.79
C ALA A 188 -3.83 23.03 -16.20
N ALA A 189 -4.62 22.44 -15.32
CA ALA A 189 -4.32 21.12 -14.74
C ALA A 189 -4.29 19.98 -15.76
N LEU A 190 -5.12 20.05 -16.80
CA LEU A 190 -5.13 19.06 -17.89
C LEU A 190 -3.78 18.94 -18.61
N ALA A 191 -2.97 20.01 -18.65
CA ALA A 191 -1.65 19.99 -19.25
C ALA A 191 -0.66 19.07 -18.55
N ALA A 192 -0.94 18.69 -17.29
CA ALA A 192 -0.10 17.76 -16.52
C ALA A 192 -0.36 16.27 -16.83
N TYR A 193 -1.33 15.98 -17.67
CA TYR A 193 -1.76 14.61 -17.97
C TYR A 193 -1.38 14.19 -19.39
N GLU A 194 -1.00 12.92 -19.52
CA GLU A 194 -0.71 12.33 -20.82
C GLU A 194 -1.98 12.20 -21.68
N PRO A 195 -1.87 12.26 -23.00
CA PRO A 195 -3.04 12.22 -23.90
C PRO A 195 -3.91 10.95 -23.78
N ASP A 196 -3.34 9.85 -23.32
CA ASP A 196 -4.00 8.55 -23.19
C ASP A 196 -4.59 8.28 -21.80
N GLU A 197 -4.48 9.25 -20.87
CA GLU A 197 -5.03 9.09 -19.53
C GLU A 197 -6.53 9.41 -19.47
N THR A 198 -7.29 8.56 -18.79
CA THR A 198 -8.67 8.84 -18.38
C THR A 198 -8.66 9.82 -17.22
N ILE A 199 -9.53 10.84 -17.26
CA ILE A 199 -9.59 11.91 -16.27
C ILE A 199 -10.84 11.74 -15.42
N LEU A 200 -10.68 11.82 -14.09
CA LEU A 200 -11.75 11.94 -13.12
C LEU A 200 -11.89 13.38 -12.65
N VAL A 201 -13.12 13.87 -12.62
CA VAL A 201 -13.49 15.13 -11.98
C VAL A 201 -14.48 14.78 -10.86
N GLU A 202 -14.14 15.16 -9.64
CA GLU A 202 -14.88 14.80 -8.44
C GLU A 202 -15.24 16.06 -7.64
N GLU A 203 -16.33 16.00 -6.88
CA GLU A 203 -16.60 17.04 -5.89
C GLU A 203 -15.44 17.13 -4.91
N LEU A 204 -15.16 18.34 -4.43
CA LEU A 204 -14.21 18.52 -3.34
C LEU A 204 -14.85 18.05 -2.04
N VAL A 205 -14.38 16.93 -1.53
CA VAL A 205 -14.79 16.43 -0.21
C VAL A 205 -13.91 17.10 0.84
N THR A 206 -14.53 17.73 1.80
CA THR A 206 -13.85 18.40 2.92
C THR A 206 -13.89 17.55 4.18
N GLY A 207 -13.19 17.99 5.21
CA GLY A 207 -13.11 17.30 6.48
C GLY A 207 -11.82 16.49 6.65
N PRO A 208 -11.55 16.04 7.87
CA PRO A 208 -10.34 15.30 8.17
C PRO A 208 -10.28 13.97 7.44
N GLU A 209 -9.06 13.56 7.08
CA GLU A 209 -8.79 12.34 6.33
C GLU A 209 -8.26 11.24 7.22
N PHE A 210 -8.79 10.05 7.00
CA PHE A 210 -8.40 8.82 7.70
C PHE A 210 -8.21 7.69 6.71
N SER A 211 -7.44 6.70 7.10
CA SER A 211 -7.53 5.39 6.48
C SER A 211 -8.01 4.35 7.49
N VAL A 212 -8.70 3.34 6.98
CA VAL A 212 -9.07 2.16 7.75
C VAL A 212 -8.32 0.98 7.15
N GLU A 213 -7.38 0.44 7.91
CA GLU A 213 -6.73 -0.82 7.60
C GLU A 213 -7.61 -1.94 8.16
N ALA A 214 -7.84 -2.98 7.38
CA ALA A 214 -8.68 -4.09 7.77
C ALA A 214 -8.08 -5.44 7.37
N LEU A 215 -8.19 -6.41 8.26
CA LEU A 215 -7.86 -7.81 8.01
C LEU A 215 -9.17 -8.59 7.86
N VAL A 216 -9.28 -9.29 6.74
CA VAL A 216 -10.48 -10.05 6.37
C VAL A 216 -10.09 -11.50 6.07
N HIS A 217 -10.83 -12.45 6.62
CA HIS A 217 -10.65 -13.87 6.39
C HIS A 217 -11.97 -14.50 6.00
N ARG A 218 -12.05 -15.06 4.80
CA ARG A 218 -13.26 -15.70 4.26
C ARG A 218 -14.52 -14.83 4.41
N GLY A 219 -14.38 -13.54 4.09
CA GLY A 219 -15.46 -12.57 4.18
C GLY A 219 -15.74 -12.03 5.59
N GLU A 220 -15.07 -12.55 6.61
CA GLU A 220 -15.22 -12.06 7.98
C GLU A 220 -14.17 -10.98 8.29
N LEU A 221 -14.64 -9.82 8.72
CA LEU A 221 -13.79 -8.72 9.18
C LEU A 221 -13.25 -9.06 10.57
N LEU A 222 -11.92 -9.31 10.68
CA LEU A 222 -11.28 -9.75 11.91
C LEU A 222 -10.71 -8.59 12.73
N TRP A 223 -10.19 -7.57 12.07
CA TRP A 223 -9.51 -6.46 12.70
C TRP A 223 -9.64 -5.21 11.84
N SER A 224 -9.80 -4.08 12.49
CA SER A 224 -9.78 -2.77 11.88
C SER A 224 -8.95 -1.80 12.70
N GLY A 225 -8.11 -1.01 12.04
CA GLY A 225 -7.36 0.08 12.64
C GLY A 225 -7.59 1.36 11.87
N ILE A 226 -7.77 2.47 12.57
CA ILE A 226 -7.97 3.79 11.97
C ILE A 226 -6.68 4.59 12.08
N THR A 227 -6.17 5.04 10.94
CA THR A 227 -5.01 5.92 10.82
C THR A 227 -5.49 7.32 10.48
N ALA A 228 -5.08 8.33 11.26
CA ALA A 228 -5.29 9.73 10.87
C ALA A 228 -4.23 10.14 9.85
N LYS A 229 -4.65 10.88 8.81
CA LYS A 229 -3.77 11.40 7.75
C LYS A 229 -3.74 12.92 7.78
N ILE A 230 -2.58 13.47 7.49
CA ILE A 230 -2.39 14.91 7.27
C ILE A 230 -1.79 15.07 5.88
N THR A 231 -2.38 15.99 5.09
CA THR A 231 -1.88 16.37 3.76
C THR A 231 -1.41 17.83 3.77
N ASN A 232 -0.75 18.24 2.69
CA ASN A 232 -0.32 19.63 2.52
C ASN A 232 -1.38 20.54 1.87
N GLU A 233 -2.65 20.11 1.81
CA GLU A 233 -3.72 20.80 1.09
C GLU A 233 -4.05 22.21 1.61
N ASP A 234 -3.79 22.51 2.88
CA ASP A 234 -4.04 23.84 3.46
C ASP A 234 -3.11 24.93 2.91
N SER A 235 -1.95 24.55 2.38
CA SER A 235 -0.93 25.47 1.85
C SER A 235 -0.59 25.22 0.39
N SER A 236 -1.26 24.26 -0.28
CA SER A 236 -0.93 23.79 -1.62
C SER A 236 -2.19 23.29 -2.34
N PRO A 237 -2.26 23.36 -3.68
CA PRO A 237 -3.33 22.72 -4.45
C PRO A 237 -3.21 21.19 -4.52
N TYR A 238 -2.15 20.64 -3.94
CA TYR A 238 -1.89 19.19 -3.92
C TYR A 238 -2.43 18.55 -2.65
N PHE A 239 -2.45 17.21 -2.63
CA PHE A 239 -2.89 16.37 -1.50
C PHE A 239 -1.79 15.41 -1.06
N THR A 240 -0.55 15.89 -1.01
CA THR A 240 0.60 15.08 -0.59
C THR A 240 0.50 14.76 0.91
N GLU A 241 0.61 13.50 1.25
CA GLU A 241 0.60 13.03 2.64
C GLU A 241 1.87 13.46 3.36
N ILE A 242 1.72 14.15 4.48
CA ILE A 242 2.83 14.66 5.30
C ILE A 242 2.83 14.11 6.72
N GLY A 243 1.86 13.31 7.10
CA GLY A 243 1.83 12.67 8.41
C GLY A 243 0.75 11.62 8.58
N HIS A 244 1.02 10.71 9.52
CA HIS A 244 0.11 9.65 9.92
C HIS A 244 0.14 9.45 11.43
N THR A 245 -1.00 9.09 12.01
CA THR A 245 -1.12 8.74 13.44
C THR A 245 -1.91 7.45 13.58
N CYS A 246 -1.35 6.46 14.25
CA CYS A 246 -1.99 5.16 14.51
C CYS A 246 -2.00 4.85 16.03
N PRO A 247 -3.16 4.54 16.61
CA PRO A 247 -4.49 4.78 16.10
C PRO A 247 -4.82 6.28 16.06
N ALA A 248 -5.76 6.66 15.21
CA ALA A 248 -6.26 8.03 15.15
C ALA A 248 -6.87 8.45 16.50
N ARG A 249 -6.73 9.74 16.82
CA ARG A 249 -7.43 10.34 17.97
C ARG A 249 -8.84 10.75 17.55
N LEU A 250 -9.79 9.87 17.79
CA LEU A 250 -11.19 10.08 17.47
C LEU A 250 -12.08 9.72 18.64
N PRO A 251 -13.18 10.46 18.85
CA PRO A 251 -14.26 10.00 19.72
C PRO A 251 -14.80 8.65 19.22
N ALA A 252 -15.14 7.76 20.15
CA ALA A 252 -15.63 6.42 19.82
C ALA A 252 -16.78 6.39 18.79
N PRO A 253 -17.79 7.29 18.85
CA PRO A 253 -18.87 7.29 17.85
C PRO A 253 -18.37 7.54 16.42
N GLN A 254 -17.39 8.42 16.23
CA GLN A 254 -16.81 8.69 14.91
C GLN A 254 -15.94 7.52 14.44
N ALA A 255 -15.16 6.92 15.32
CA ALA A 255 -14.39 5.72 15.02
C ALA A 255 -15.30 4.56 14.59
N ASP A 256 -16.38 4.32 15.33
CA ASP A 256 -17.37 3.27 15.00
C ASP A 256 -18.03 3.54 13.64
N THR A 257 -18.31 4.79 13.31
CA THR A 257 -18.89 5.19 12.03
C THR A 257 -17.93 4.88 10.88
N LEU A 258 -16.65 5.15 11.01
CA LEU A 258 -15.63 4.81 10.00
C LEU A 258 -15.48 3.30 9.81
N VAL A 259 -15.41 2.55 10.90
CA VAL A 259 -15.32 1.08 10.86
C VAL A 259 -16.54 0.48 10.18
N ALA A 260 -17.74 0.96 10.52
CA ALA A 260 -18.99 0.50 9.90
C ALA A 260 -19.05 0.85 8.41
N ALA A 261 -18.61 2.04 8.01
CA ALA A 261 -18.54 2.44 6.61
C ALA A 261 -17.61 1.53 5.82
N ASN A 262 -16.44 1.23 6.37
CA ASN A 262 -15.48 0.31 5.73
C ASN A 262 -16.03 -1.11 5.63
N ALA A 263 -16.71 -1.61 6.66
CA ALA A 263 -17.37 -2.91 6.62
C ALA A 263 -18.41 -2.99 5.49
N ALA A 264 -19.19 -1.93 5.28
CA ALA A 264 -20.17 -1.83 4.19
C ALA A 264 -19.49 -1.83 2.81
N VAL A 265 -18.36 -1.13 2.65
CA VAL A 265 -17.55 -1.15 1.43
C VAL A 265 -17.04 -2.56 1.14
N LEU A 266 -16.46 -3.23 2.12
CA LEU A 266 -15.94 -4.59 1.98
C LEU A 266 -17.04 -5.59 1.59
N LYS A 267 -18.24 -5.43 2.16
CA LYS A 267 -19.40 -6.24 1.80
C LYS A 267 -19.85 -6.00 0.35
N THR A 268 -19.91 -4.75 -0.08
CA THR A 268 -20.24 -4.41 -1.48
C THR A 268 -19.24 -5.00 -2.46
N LEU A 269 -17.96 -5.00 -2.11
CA LEU A 269 -16.89 -5.63 -2.89
C LEU A 269 -16.93 -7.16 -2.84
N ARG A 270 -17.66 -7.75 -1.93
CA ARG A 270 -17.58 -9.19 -1.63
C ARG A 270 -16.13 -9.61 -1.37
N PHE A 271 -15.42 -8.79 -0.59
CA PHE A 271 -14.02 -9.00 -0.27
C PHE A 271 -13.87 -10.29 0.54
N ASP A 272 -13.02 -11.19 0.09
CA ASP A 272 -12.89 -12.51 0.71
C ASP A 272 -11.76 -12.55 1.74
N SER A 273 -10.49 -12.57 1.33
CA SER A 273 -9.38 -12.69 2.26
C SER A 273 -8.22 -11.78 1.89
N GLY A 274 -7.64 -11.13 2.88
CA GLY A 274 -6.49 -10.24 2.72
C GLY A 274 -6.56 -9.01 3.60
N ILE A 275 -5.69 -8.06 3.33
CA ILE A 275 -5.67 -6.73 3.95
C ILE A 275 -6.21 -5.70 2.98
N THR A 276 -6.95 -4.72 3.52
CA THR A 276 -7.34 -3.52 2.78
C THR A 276 -6.83 -2.27 3.46
N HIS A 277 -6.61 -1.25 2.65
CA HIS A 277 -6.30 0.11 3.04
C HIS A 277 -7.31 1.04 2.36
N ALA A 278 -8.30 1.50 3.11
CA ALA A 278 -9.38 2.33 2.60
C ALA A 278 -9.28 3.76 3.14
N GLU A 279 -9.28 4.72 2.26
CA GLU A 279 -9.14 6.15 2.58
C GLU A 279 -10.52 6.82 2.61
N PHE A 280 -10.82 7.47 3.73
CA PHE A 280 -12.07 8.17 3.98
C PHE A 280 -11.80 9.61 4.41
N ARG A 281 -12.76 10.50 4.08
CA ARG A 281 -12.91 11.79 4.74
C ARG A 281 -14.21 11.81 5.55
N LEU A 282 -14.16 12.43 6.71
CA LEU A 282 -15.37 12.71 7.49
C LEU A 282 -15.87 14.10 7.12
N GLN A 283 -16.80 14.16 6.17
CA GLN A 283 -17.44 15.42 5.75
C GLN A 283 -18.72 15.60 6.55
N ASP A 284 -18.74 16.61 7.42
CA ASP A 284 -19.86 16.85 8.34
C ASP A 284 -20.26 15.59 9.14
N GLY A 285 -19.24 14.86 9.59
CA GLY A 285 -19.43 13.60 10.35
C GLY A 285 -19.80 12.38 9.52
N ARG A 286 -19.92 12.50 8.19
CA ARG A 286 -20.23 11.38 7.29
C ARG A 286 -18.98 10.86 6.60
N PRO A 287 -18.72 9.55 6.64
CA PRO A 287 -17.63 8.95 5.91
C PRO A 287 -17.87 8.99 4.40
N VAL A 288 -16.91 9.51 3.67
CA VAL A 288 -16.89 9.50 2.20
C VAL A 288 -15.64 8.78 1.74
N LEU A 289 -15.81 7.69 1.00
CA LEU A 289 -14.71 6.88 0.49
C LEU A 289 -13.97 7.61 -0.63
N MET A 290 -12.68 7.84 -0.42
CA MET A 290 -11.81 8.42 -1.44
C MET A 290 -11.22 7.35 -2.35
N GLU A 291 -10.66 6.30 -1.76
CA GLU A 291 -10.01 5.20 -2.48
C GLU A 291 -9.89 3.97 -1.56
N ILE A 292 -9.87 2.78 -2.16
CA ILE A 292 -9.55 1.55 -1.44
C ILE A 292 -8.50 0.75 -2.21
N ALA A 293 -7.50 0.24 -1.51
CA ALA A 293 -6.48 -0.66 -2.03
C ALA A 293 -6.56 -2.04 -1.36
N ALA A 294 -6.41 -3.09 -2.15
CA ALA A 294 -6.39 -4.48 -1.69
C ALA A 294 -4.94 -4.94 -1.42
N ARG A 295 -4.22 -4.18 -0.63
CA ARG A 295 -2.82 -4.42 -0.28
C ARG A 295 -2.45 -3.72 1.02
N LEU A 296 -1.25 -4.03 1.52
CA LEU A 296 -0.63 -3.31 2.63
C LEU A 296 -0.52 -1.80 2.34
N PRO A 297 -0.73 -0.94 3.35
CA PRO A 297 -0.57 0.50 3.19
C PRO A 297 0.87 0.90 2.94
N GLY A 298 1.04 2.08 2.37
CA GLY A 298 2.34 2.71 2.16
C GLY A 298 2.88 3.45 3.37
N ASP A 299 3.89 4.28 3.13
CA ASP A 299 4.61 5.04 4.16
C ASP A 299 5.01 4.15 5.34
N ALA A 300 5.07 4.68 6.55
CA ALA A 300 5.38 3.91 7.75
C ALA A 300 4.14 3.33 8.45
N ILE A 301 2.99 3.28 7.81
CA ILE A 301 1.74 2.90 8.49
C ILE A 301 1.84 1.51 9.15
N THR A 302 2.42 0.52 8.49
CA THR A 302 2.64 -0.80 9.10
C THR A 302 3.60 -0.76 10.29
N MET A 303 4.63 0.08 10.22
CA MET A 303 5.55 0.34 11.33
C MET A 303 4.82 1.00 12.52
N LEU A 304 3.93 1.95 12.23
CA LEU A 304 3.12 2.62 13.27
C LEU A 304 2.20 1.63 13.96
N TRP A 305 1.54 0.75 13.22
CA TRP A 305 0.70 -0.31 13.80
C TRP A 305 1.52 -1.31 14.61
N HIS A 306 2.74 -1.63 14.18
CA HIS A 306 3.65 -2.47 14.97
C HIS A 306 3.95 -1.84 16.35
N LEU A 307 4.30 -0.56 16.36
CA LEU A 307 4.55 0.16 17.60
C LEU A 307 3.29 0.29 18.46
N ALA A 308 2.16 0.55 17.87
CA ALA A 308 0.89 0.75 18.58
C ALA A 308 0.34 -0.56 19.16
N THR A 309 0.44 -1.67 18.46
CA THR A 309 -0.12 -2.97 18.89
C THR A 309 0.88 -3.87 19.59
N GLY A 310 2.16 -3.61 19.45
CA GLY A 310 3.24 -4.45 19.98
C GLY A 310 3.64 -5.61 19.06
N GLN A 311 2.98 -5.77 17.90
CA GLN A 311 3.24 -6.86 16.96
C GLN A 311 3.28 -6.38 15.51
N PRO A 312 4.18 -6.92 14.67
CA PRO A 312 4.16 -6.66 13.24
C PRO A 312 2.91 -7.25 12.59
N ILE A 313 2.40 -6.59 11.54
CA ILE A 313 1.21 -7.04 10.82
C ILE A 313 1.52 -8.09 9.75
N GLU A 314 2.75 -8.15 9.27
CA GLU A 314 3.14 -9.04 8.17
C GLU A 314 2.86 -10.52 8.44
N PRO A 315 3.09 -11.07 9.65
CA PRO A 315 2.69 -12.44 9.94
C PRO A 315 1.20 -12.73 9.76
N ALA A 316 0.33 -11.75 10.06
CA ALA A 316 -1.10 -11.88 9.81
C ALA A 316 -1.42 -11.96 8.31
N ILE A 317 -0.69 -11.23 7.48
CA ILE A 317 -0.84 -11.29 6.02
C ILE A 317 -0.42 -12.67 5.49
N VAL A 318 0.66 -13.23 6.01
CA VAL A 318 1.10 -14.59 5.66
C VAL A 318 0.06 -15.62 6.11
N ASP A 319 -0.47 -15.51 7.31
CA ASP A 319 -1.56 -16.36 7.79
C ASP A 319 -2.76 -16.34 6.84
N LEU A 320 -3.23 -15.15 6.45
CA LEU A 320 -4.36 -15.00 5.52
C LEU A 320 -4.08 -15.69 4.18
N ALA A 321 -2.88 -15.55 3.64
CA ALA A 321 -2.48 -16.19 2.39
C ALA A 321 -2.46 -17.72 2.48
N LEU A 322 -2.20 -18.27 3.67
CA LEU A 322 -2.17 -19.69 3.95
C LEU A 322 -3.51 -20.26 4.43
N ASP A 323 -4.57 -19.44 4.40
CA ASP A 323 -5.91 -19.78 4.91
C ASP A 323 -5.93 -20.08 6.41
N VAL A 324 -5.07 -19.42 7.16
CA VAL A 324 -5.03 -19.47 8.62
C VAL A 324 -5.65 -18.18 9.16
N ARG A 325 -6.57 -18.32 10.11
CA ARG A 325 -7.19 -17.16 10.77
C ARG A 325 -6.14 -16.47 11.65
N PRO A 326 -5.73 -15.23 11.33
CA PRO A 326 -4.78 -14.51 12.16
C PRO A 326 -5.43 -13.94 13.43
N GLU A 327 -4.62 -13.77 14.44
CA GLU A 327 -4.93 -12.96 15.61
C GLU A 327 -4.04 -11.71 15.58
N TYR A 328 -4.65 -10.54 15.58
CA TYR A 328 -3.92 -9.29 15.60
C TYR A 328 -4.47 -8.40 16.72
N PRO A 329 -3.62 -7.89 17.64
CA PRO A 329 -4.11 -7.26 18.85
C PRO A 329 -4.63 -5.85 18.62
N ALA A 330 -5.45 -5.39 19.57
CA ALA A 330 -5.81 -3.98 19.67
C ALA A 330 -4.60 -3.14 20.06
N PRO A 331 -4.54 -1.86 19.66
CA PRO A 331 -3.45 -0.98 20.03
C PRO A 331 -3.46 -0.66 21.53
N THR A 332 -2.27 -0.62 22.12
CA THR A 332 -2.02 -0.21 23.52
C THR A 332 -1.22 1.07 23.62
N ARG A 333 -0.64 1.52 22.51
CA ARG A 333 0.14 2.75 22.39
C ARG A 333 -0.32 3.52 21.15
N ARG A 334 0.29 4.67 20.93
CA ARG A 334 0.09 5.48 19.73
C ARG A 334 1.44 5.76 19.09
N ALA A 335 1.48 5.70 17.77
CA ALA A 335 2.67 6.02 17.00
C ALA A 335 2.35 7.05 15.92
N VAL A 336 3.33 7.90 15.62
CA VAL A 336 3.16 9.05 14.73
C VAL A 336 4.32 9.10 13.76
N GLN A 337 4.01 9.27 12.48
CA GLN A 337 4.97 9.65 11.44
C GLN A 337 4.75 11.09 11.04
N ARG A 338 5.83 11.86 10.87
CA ARG A 338 5.80 13.22 10.30
C ARG A 338 6.93 13.36 9.31
N PHE A 339 6.59 13.82 8.10
CA PHE A 339 7.56 14.22 7.11
C PHE A 339 8.08 15.62 7.43
N VAL A 340 9.39 15.77 7.34
CA VAL A 340 10.07 17.03 7.66
C VAL A 340 9.92 17.99 6.47
N PRO A 341 9.44 19.23 6.70
CA PRO A 341 9.47 20.25 5.67
C PRO A 341 10.89 20.56 5.22
N HIS A 342 11.08 20.83 3.94
CA HIS A 342 12.36 21.22 3.40
C HIS A 342 12.23 22.45 2.49
N HIS A 343 13.34 23.17 2.33
CA HIS A 343 13.44 24.25 1.35
C HIS A 343 13.95 23.69 0.01
N PRO A 344 13.61 24.33 -1.13
CA PRO A 344 14.22 23.99 -2.41
C PRO A 344 15.75 23.99 -2.35
N GLY A 345 16.39 23.00 -2.97
CA GLY A 345 17.83 22.89 -2.95
C GLY A 345 18.29 21.47 -3.27
N ARG A 346 19.42 21.11 -2.69
CA ARG A 346 20.03 19.78 -2.83
C ARG A 346 20.21 19.14 -1.46
N LEU A 347 19.76 17.90 -1.33
CA LEU A 347 19.91 17.14 -0.09
C LEU A 347 21.38 16.74 0.11
N THR A 348 22.02 17.32 1.11
CA THR A 348 23.43 17.01 1.44
C THR A 348 23.56 16.02 2.58
N ASP A 349 22.80 16.23 3.66
CA ASP A 349 22.81 15.35 4.83
C ASP A 349 21.54 15.52 5.67
N VAL A 350 21.23 14.52 6.49
CA VAL A 350 20.23 14.56 7.54
C VAL A 350 20.87 14.04 8.83
N ARG A 351 20.76 14.79 9.91
CA ARG A 351 21.33 14.43 11.21
C ARG A 351 20.28 14.50 12.29
N TYR A 352 20.36 13.59 13.22
CA TYR A 352 19.57 13.58 14.43
C TYR A 352 20.46 13.27 15.64
N ALA A 353 20.43 14.15 16.65
CA ALA A 353 21.26 13.99 17.84
C ALA A 353 20.67 12.94 18.78
N GLY A 354 21.14 11.72 18.77
CA GLY A 354 20.75 10.66 19.70
C GLY A 354 20.34 9.34 19.08
N GLU A 355 20.00 9.31 17.78
CA GLU A 355 19.61 8.09 17.09
C GLU A 355 20.24 8.00 15.70
N PRO A 356 20.56 6.80 15.23
CA PRO A 356 21.01 6.62 13.84
C PRO A 356 19.91 7.05 12.86
N VAL A 357 20.33 7.70 11.79
CA VAL A 357 19.46 8.02 10.66
C VAL A 357 19.51 6.88 9.67
N SER A 358 18.34 6.34 9.30
CA SER A 358 18.23 5.28 8.30
C SER A 358 18.04 5.88 6.91
N TRP A 359 19.02 5.68 6.04
CA TRP A 359 18.98 6.08 4.65
C TRP A 359 18.40 4.96 3.80
N ILE A 360 17.07 4.89 3.73
CA ILE A 360 16.35 3.81 3.07
C ILE A 360 16.77 3.62 1.62
N ALA A 361 17.00 4.73 0.90
CA ALA A 361 17.41 4.68 -0.50
C ALA A 361 18.79 4.05 -0.68
N ASP A 362 19.70 4.25 0.28
CA ASP A 362 21.06 3.68 0.24
C ASP A 362 21.09 2.26 0.80
N ASP A 363 20.42 2.03 1.94
CA ASP A 363 20.39 0.73 2.62
C ASP A 363 19.56 -0.33 1.84
N GLY A 364 18.56 0.12 1.11
CA GLY A 364 17.67 -0.75 0.33
C GLY A 364 16.64 -1.52 1.17
N TYR A 365 16.45 -1.14 2.44
CA TYR A 365 15.42 -1.69 3.32
C TYR A 365 15.08 -0.70 4.44
N TRP A 366 13.90 -0.88 5.00
CA TRP A 366 13.41 -0.08 6.12
C TRP A 366 13.97 -0.60 7.44
N PRO A 367 14.24 0.29 8.41
CA PRO A 367 14.71 -0.14 9.73
C PRO A 367 13.64 -0.99 10.44
N THR A 368 14.10 -1.89 11.28
CA THR A 368 13.26 -2.72 12.13
C THR A 368 13.00 -1.99 13.43
N VAL A 369 11.75 -1.75 13.75
CA VAL A 369 11.38 -1.20 15.06
C VAL A 369 11.18 -2.33 16.07
N VAL A 370 11.40 -2.03 17.34
CA VAL A 370 11.13 -2.92 18.46
C VAL A 370 10.00 -2.30 19.27
N ALA A 371 8.96 -3.08 19.51
CA ALA A 371 7.86 -2.65 20.36
C ALA A 371 8.31 -2.47 21.81
N THR A 372 7.73 -1.48 22.49
CA THR A 372 7.99 -1.20 23.89
C THR A 372 6.82 -1.62 24.76
N ASP A 373 7.07 -1.68 26.08
CA ASP A 373 6.01 -1.86 27.06
C ASP A 373 4.94 -0.76 26.90
N PRO A 374 3.63 -1.08 27.03
CA PRO A 374 2.55 -0.10 26.93
C PRO A 374 2.70 1.12 27.83
N GLN A 375 3.43 1.01 28.95
CA GLN A 375 3.68 2.09 29.90
C GLN A 375 5.04 2.80 29.69
N ALA A 376 5.82 2.39 28.69
CA ALA A 376 7.11 3.03 28.42
C ALA A 376 6.95 4.51 28.04
N PRO A 377 7.92 5.39 28.40
CA PRO A 377 7.86 6.79 28.01
C PRO A 377 7.93 6.97 26.49
N ALA A 378 7.47 8.13 26.04
CA ALA A 378 7.56 8.52 24.63
C ALA A 378 9.02 8.53 24.14
N ARG A 379 9.24 8.11 22.91
CA ARG A 379 10.57 8.07 22.28
C ARG A 379 10.51 8.35 20.79
N CYS A 380 11.62 8.82 20.21
CA CYS A 380 11.84 8.75 18.79
C CYS A 380 12.19 7.30 18.42
N ALA A 381 11.35 6.64 17.64
CA ALA A 381 11.58 5.25 17.26
C ALA A 381 12.43 5.12 16.00
N SER A 382 12.37 6.11 15.10
CA SER A 382 13.16 6.08 13.87
C SER A 382 13.22 7.46 13.21
N VAL A 383 14.33 7.74 12.54
CA VAL A 383 14.48 8.85 11.59
C VAL A 383 14.88 8.24 10.26
N MET A 384 14.09 8.49 9.22
CA MET A 384 14.26 7.84 7.92
C MET A 384 14.37 8.86 6.80
N VAL A 385 15.25 8.59 5.83
CA VAL A 385 15.44 9.41 4.64
C VAL A 385 15.12 8.57 3.42
N GLY A 386 14.13 8.99 2.63
CA GLY A 386 13.66 8.29 1.44
C GLY A 386 14.37 8.67 0.15
N LEU A 387 15.15 9.75 0.15
CA LEU A 387 15.92 10.24 -0.99
C LEU A 387 17.40 10.00 -0.78
N ARG A 388 18.15 9.89 -1.89
CA ARG A 388 19.61 9.78 -1.84
C ARG A 388 20.25 11.14 -1.60
N ARG A 389 21.46 11.13 -1.02
CA ARG A 389 22.31 12.32 -0.97
C ARG A 389 22.53 12.84 -2.38
N GLY A 390 22.49 14.15 -2.53
CA GLY A 390 22.59 14.81 -3.83
C GLY A 390 21.28 14.98 -4.59
N SER A 391 20.17 14.41 -4.10
CA SER A 391 18.86 14.60 -4.72
C SER A 391 18.41 16.05 -4.69
N ALA A 392 17.74 16.49 -5.76
CA ALA A 392 17.10 17.79 -5.80
C ALA A 392 15.85 17.80 -4.92
N LEU A 393 15.68 18.86 -4.14
CA LEU A 393 14.51 19.11 -3.31
C LEU A 393 13.68 20.24 -3.91
N GLY A 394 12.37 20.04 -4.03
CA GLY A 394 11.44 21.01 -4.58
C GLY A 394 10.11 21.04 -3.82
N ALA A 395 9.08 21.61 -4.43
CA ALA A 395 7.74 21.63 -3.88
C ALA A 395 7.16 20.20 -3.81
N LEU A 396 6.32 19.94 -2.80
CA LEU A 396 5.68 18.64 -2.61
C LEU A 396 4.41 18.55 -3.46
N HIS A 397 4.54 17.93 -4.63
CA HIS A 397 3.45 17.66 -5.56
C HIS A 397 2.84 16.28 -5.35
N ASP A 398 3.65 15.33 -4.91
CA ASP A 398 3.29 13.94 -4.64
C ASP A 398 4.22 13.34 -3.58
N SER A 399 3.98 12.06 -3.24
CA SER A 399 4.75 11.35 -2.23
C SER A 399 6.22 11.16 -2.57
N ASN A 400 6.60 11.19 -3.84
CA ASN A 400 8.00 10.99 -4.26
C ASN A 400 8.92 12.19 -3.96
N GLY A 401 8.34 13.36 -3.69
CA GLY A 401 9.10 14.57 -3.36
C GLY A 401 9.52 14.69 -1.90
N ARG A 402 9.05 13.82 -1.02
CA ARG A 402 9.34 13.86 0.42
C ARG A 402 10.75 13.38 0.71
N SER A 403 11.47 14.09 1.59
CA SER A 403 12.89 13.82 1.87
C SER A 403 13.10 12.93 3.09
N ALA A 404 12.63 13.34 4.24
CA ALA A 404 12.88 12.65 5.51
C ALA A 404 11.62 12.65 6.39
N CYS A 405 11.54 11.69 7.29
CA CYS A 405 10.49 11.62 8.29
C CYS A 405 11.01 11.15 9.65
N VAL A 406 10.22 11.46 10.66
CA VAL A 406 10.42 11.01 12.04
C VAL A 406 9.25 10.12 12.44
N VAL A 407 9.55 9.02 13.12
CA VAL A 407 8.56 8.14 13.74
C VAL A 407 8.70 8.23 15.26
N VAL A 408 7.62 8.59 15.91
CA VAL A 408 7.54 8.77 17.36
C VAL A 408 6.60 7.72 17.95
N ASP A 409 7.05 7.05 18.98
CA ASP A 409 6.32 6.06 19.78
C ASP A 409 5.88 6.74 21.09
N LEU A 410 4.56 6.86 21.30
CA LEU A 410 3.95 7.61 22.39
C LEU A 410 3.28 6.71 23.43
#